data_077b46a96d0f8cd08c766cc48ac7312b
#
_entry.id   077b46a96d0f8cd08c766cc48ac7312b
#
_cell.length_a   1.000
_cell.length_b   1.000
_cell.length_c   1.000
_cell.angle_alpha   90.00
_cell.angle_beta   90.00
_cell.angle_gamma   90.00
#
_symmetry.space_group_name_H-M   'P 1'
#
loop_
_entity.id
_entity.type
_entity.pdbx_description
1 polymer ?
#
loop_
_entity_poly.entity_id
_entity_poly.type
_entity_poly.pdbx_seq_one_letter_code
_entity_poly.pdbx_strand_id
1 'polypeptide(L)' 'MPKIYSGKMVIKILSRKFGFVFVSQKGSHVKLEKEVGNRIITTIVPLHKELAHGTLKGVLELAEIDEKEFRKTK' A
#
# COMPACT_ATOMS: atom_id res chain seq x y z
N MET A 1 -19.23 -7.92 5.10
CA MET A 1 -18.59 -6.67 5.53
C MET A 1 -17.20 -6.57 4.94
N PRO A 2 -16.83 -5.44 4.35
CA PRO A 2 -15.47 -5.30 3.85
C PRO A 2 -14.48 -5.26 5.01
N LYS A 3 -13.34 -5.86 4.79
CA LYS A 3 -12.27 -5.84 5.77
C LYS A 3 -11.68 -4.44 5.87
N ILE A 4 -11.45 -3.98 7.09
CA ILE A 4 -10.79 -2.70 7.35
C ILE A 4 -9.30 -2.96 7.55
N TYR A 5 -8.46 -2.17 6.89
CA TYR A 5 -7.02 -2.32 6.94
C TYR A 5 -6.39 -1.15 7.70
N SER A 6 -5.39 -1.45 8.52
CA SER A 6 -4.52 -0.41 9.07
C SER A 6 -3.42 -0.11 8.06
N GLY A 7 -2.78 1.06 8.22
CA GLY A 7 -1.64 1.39 7.39
C GLY A 7 -0.54 0.33 7.51
N LYS A 8 -0.29 -0.17 8.73
CA LYS A 8 0.72 -1.21 8.94
C LYS A 8 0.39 -2.49 8.18
N MET A 9 -0.87 -2.89 8.16
CA MET A 9 -1.29 -4.09 7.41
C MET A 9 -1.07 -3.90 5.92
N VAL A 10 -1.41 -2.73 5.41
CA VAL A 10 -1.23 -2.44 3.98
C VAL A 10 0.25 -2.49 3.63
N ILE A 11 1.11 -1.86 4.43
CA ILE A 11 2.55 -1.90 4.20
C ILE A 11 3.06 -3.33 4.18
N LYS A 12 2.62 -4.14 5.15
CA LYS A 12 3.04 -5.53 5.24
C LYS A 12 2.63 -6.32 3.99
N ILE A 13 1.39 -6.16 3.55
CA ILE A 13 0.91 -6.86 2.36
C ILE A 13 1.66 -6.40 1.11
N LEU A 14 1.82 -5.09 0.94
CA LEU A 14 2.53 -4.56 -0.22
C LEU A 14 3.97 -5.05 -0.25
N SER A 15 4.63 -5.11 0.91
CA SER A 15 6.01 -5.55 1.00
C SER A 15 6.16 -7.05 0.74
N ARG A 16 5.27 -7.84 1.32
CA ARG A 16 5.41 -9.31 1.25
C ARG A 16 4.81 -9.93 0.00
N LYS A 17 3.72 -9.36 -0.50
CA LYS A 17 2.97 -9.99 -1.59
C LYS A 17 3.13 -9.27 -2.92
N PHE A 18 3.51 -8.00 -2.91
CA PHE A 18 3.58 -7.21 -4.13
C PHE A 18 4.97 -6.65 -4.43
N GLY A 19 5.95 -6.97 -3.59
CA GLY A 19 7.34 -6.62 -3.88
C GLY A 19 7.73 -5.18 -3.62
N PHE A 20 6.94 -4.43 -2.85
CA PHE A 20 7.30 -3.07 -2.49
C PHE A 20 8.34 -3.05 -1.39
N VAL A 21 9.20 -2.02 -1.40
CA VAL A 21 10.20 -1.84 -0.36
C VAL A 21 10.03 -0.48 0.29
N PHE A 22 10.38 -0.40 1.55
CA PHE A 22 10.36 0.86 2.31
C PHE A 22 11.44 1.79 1.77
N VAL A 23 11.06 3.06 1.55
CA VAL A 23 12.01 4.09 1.10
C VAL A 23 12.25 5.10 2.20
N SER A 24 11.17 5.68 2.73
CA SER A 24 11.29 6.73 3.73
C SER A 24 9.99 6.87 4.49
N GLN A 25 10.06 7.60 5.59
CA GLN A 25 8.88 7.90 6.38
C GLN A 25 8.95 9.36 6.79
N LYS A 26 7.86 10.09 6.56
CA LYS A 26 7.76 11.46 6.99
C LYS A 26 6.52 11.57 7.87
N GLY A 27 6.72 11.77 9.18
CA GLY A 27 5.63 11.73 10.13
C GLY A 27 4.93 10.38 10.08
N SER A 28 3.64 10.37 9.83
CA SER A 28 2.86 9.15 9.75
C SER A 28 2.68 8.64 8.31
N HIS A 29 3.44 9.17 7.36
CA HIS A 29 3.33 8.76 5.96
C HIS A 29 4.57 7.96 5.56
N VAL A 30 4.35 6.73 5.12
CA VAL A 30 5.42 5.83 4.70
C VAL A 30 5.44 5.74 3.18
N LYS A 31 6.61 5.96 2.59
CA LYS A 31 6.80 5.86 1.15
C LYS A 31 7.35 4.50 0.81
N LEU A 32 6.68 3.83 -0.10
CA LEU A 32 7.10 2.51 -0.61
C LEU A 32 7.34 2.60 -2.11
N GLU A 33 8.29 1.82 -2.60
CA GLU A 33 8.60 1.76 -4.03
C GLU A 33 8.72 0.33 -4.50
N LYS A 34 8.44 0.15 -5.79
CA LYS A 34 8.63 -1.13 -6.45
C LYS A 34 9.23 -0.86 -7.83
N GLU A 35 10.29 -1.56 -8.16
CA GLU A 35 10.91 -1.44 -9.48
C GLU A 35 10.31 -2.48 -10.42
N VAL A 36 9.83 -2.02 -11.57
CA VAL A 36 9.25 -2.90 -12.60
C VAL A 36 9.85 -2.50 -13.94
N GLY A 37 10.76 -3.32 -14.43
CA GLY A 37 11.48 -2.98 -15.65
C GLY A 37 12.24 -1.69 -15.46
N ASN A 38 11.97 -0.69 -16.32
CA ASN A 38 12.60 0.62 -16.24
C ASN A 38 11.79 1.64 -15.46
N ARG A 39 10.72 1.19 -14.80
CA ARG A 39 9.82 2.09 -14.08
C ARG A 39 9.93 1.87 -12.59
N ILE A 40 9.71 2.93 -11.84
CA ILE A 40 9.59 2.87 -10.40
C ILE A 40 8.16 3.26 -10.05
N ILE A 41 7.46 2.36 -9.36
CA ILE A 41 6.12 2.59 -8.89
C ILE A 41 6.21 3.00 -7.42
N THR A 42 5.60 4.14 -7.08
CA THR A 42 5.68 4.70 -5.74
C THR A 42 4.30 4.88 -5.17
N THR A 43 4.13 4.53 -3.89
CA THR A 43 2.90 4.84 -3.17
C THR A 43 3.20 5.34 -1.78
N ILE A 44 2.24 6.03 -1.19
CA ILE A 44 2.35 6.58 0.17
C ILE A 44 1.25 5.96 1.02
N VAL A 45 1.61 5.41 2.15
CA VAL A 45 0.66 4.76 3.05
C VAL A 45 0.64 5.50 4.38
N PRO A 46 -0.51 6.08 4.77
CA PRO A 46 -0.61 6.71 6.10
C PRO A 46 -0.70 5.63 7.18
N LEU A 47 -0.02 5.89 8.31
CA LEU A 47 0.02 4.92 9.41
C LEU A 47 -1.19 5.08 10.34
N HIS A 48 -2.37 5.13 9.76
CA HIS A 48 -3.60 5.19 10.54
C HIS A 48 -4.01 3.79 10.98
N LYS A 49 -4.69 3.70 12.12
CA LYS A 49 -5.19 2.42 12.63
C LYS A 49 -6.23 1.84 11.70
N GLU A 50 -7.02 2.69 11.05
CA GLU A 50 -8.01 2.28 10.09
C GLU A 50 -7.93 3.21 8.89
N LEU A 51 -7.71 2.65 7.72
CA LEU A 51 -7.71 3.44 6.49
C LEU A 51 -9.12 3.52 5.95
N ALA A 52 -9.58 4.74 5.67
CA ALA A 52 -10.85 4.92 4.98
C ALA A 52 -10.74 4.25 3.61
N HIS A 53 -11.88 3.78 3.09
CA HIS A 53 -11.90 3.08 1.80
C HIS A 53 -11.29 3.93 0.69
N GLY A 54 -11.63 5.22 0.65
CA GLY A 54 -11.07 6.11 -0.36
C GLY A 54 -9.56 6.27 -0.25
N THR A 55 -9.05 6.31 0.97
CA THR A 55 -7.60 6.40 1.20
C THR A 55 -6.90 5.13 0.73
N LEU A 56 -7.45 3.96 1.10
CA LEU A 56 -6.91 2.70 0.65
C LEU A 56 -6.93 2.62 -0.88
N LYS A 57 -8.03 3.02 -1.48
CA LYS A 57 -8.14 3.00 -2.94
C LYS A 57 -7.07 3.87 -3.58
N GLY A 58 -6.81 5.05 -3.01
CA GLY A 58 -5.77 5.94 -3.51
C GLY A 58 -4.38 5.32 -3.40
N VAL A 59 -4.09 4.66 -2.27
CA VAL A 59 -2.82 3.96 -2.07
C VAL A 59 -2.64 2.89 -3.16
N LEU A 60 -3.67 2.11 -3.42
CA LEU A 60 -3.60 1.03 -4.40
C LEU A 60 -3.52 1.55 -5.83
N GLU A 61 -4.17 2.68 -6.13
CA GLU A 61 -4.05 3.30 -7.45
C GLU A 61 -2.63 3.73 -7.74
N LEU A 62 -1.99 4.39 -6.75
CA LEU A 62 -0.59 4.78 -6.91
C LEU A 62 0.32 3.56 -7.02
N ALA A 63 -0.01 2.49 -6.33
CA ALA A 63 0.76 1.24 -6.37
C ALA A 63 0.47 0.42 -7.63
N GLU A 64 -0.51 0.83 -8.43
CA GLU A 64 -0.94 0.12 -9.65
C GLU A 64 -1.41 -1.29 -9.33
N ILE A 65 -2.16 -1.43 -8.24
CA ILE A 65 -2.70 -2.71 -7.79
C ILE A 65 -4.23 -2.66 -7.84
N ASP A 66 -4.82 -3.69 -8.44
CA ASP A 66 -6.27 -3.85 -8.44
C ASP A 66 -6.71 -4.19 -7.01
N GLU A 67 -7.73 -3.50 -6.52
CA GLU A 67 -8.25 -3.73 -5.18
C GLU A 67 -8.66 -5.18 -4.96
N LYS A 68 -9.23 -5.81 -5.97
CA LYS A 68 -9.62 -7.22 -5.86
C LYS A 68 -8.41 -8.13 -5.61
N GLU A 69 -7.32 -7.86 -6.31
CA GLU A 69 -6.09 -8.62 -6.13
C GLU A 69 -5.53 -8.40 -4.73
N PHE A 70 -5.54 -7.14 -4.28
CA PHE A 70 -5.06 -6.81 -2.94
C PHE A 70 -5.87 -7.55 -1.88
N ARG A 71 -7.20 -7.55 -2.00
CA ARG A 71 -8.07 -8.15 -1.00
C ARG A 71 -8.02 -9.67 -0.96
N LYS A 72 -7.51 -10.30 -2.00
CA LYS A 72 -7.30 -11.75 -2.02
C LYS A 72 -6.11 -12.16 -1.17
N THR A 73 -5.18 -11.25 -0.92
CA THR A 73 -3.98 -11.58 -0.14
C THR A 73 -4.28 -11.48 1.35
N LYS A 74 -3.63 -12.32 2.15
CA LYS A 74 -3.82 -12.35 3.59
C LYS A 74 -2.52 -12.09 4.32
#